data_9e436d180af83b3d8bce781c3b705428
#
_entry.id   9e436d180af83b3d8bce781c3b705428
#
_cell.length_a   1.000
_cell.length_b   1.000
_cell.length_c   1.000
_cell.angle_alpha   90.00
_cell.angle_beta   90.00
_cell.angle_gamma   90.00
#
_symmetry.space_group_name_H-M   'P 1'
#
loop_
_entity.id
_entity.type
_entity.pdbx_description
1 polymer ?
#
loop_
_entity_poly.entity_id
_entity_poly.type
_entity_poly.pdbx_seq_one_letter_code
_entity_poly.pdbx_strand_id
1 'polypeptide(L)'
;ASSDGKRAFWRSGSGRVIVVDLPTYETRVLPGAPADTLFRLSPDSSQLAFVRDHDLWSWDIGAGKAQRLTKDGSDTIKNGTLSWVYWEEVFGRQDIGYWWSPDSKSIAFLRSDESMVTEMTYMDFRPEVPRLIKQRYPKAGTTNPVVLLGIATIGEKGVTWAKTGEEPAEYIVRAKWLPTSDRVSVQTLNRNHDRLDLWFVDRATGEGAHVLT
;
A
#
# COMPACT_ATOMS: atom_id res chain seq x y z
N ALA A 1 -0.82 -7.11 -16.06
CA ALA A 1 -1.06 -6.11 -17.10
C ALA A 1 -1.72 -4.88 -16.51
N SER A 2 -1.67 -3.76 -17.20
CA SER A 2 -2.39 -2.53 -16.88
C SER A 2 -3.90 -2.69 -17.09
N SER A 3 -4.71 -1.85 -16.42
CA SER A 3 -6.17 -1.89 -16.56
C SER A 3 -6.66 -1.46 -17.96
N ASP A 4 -5.88 -0.64 -18.67
CA ASP A 4 -6.14 -0.23 -20.04
C ASP A 4 -5.68 -1.25 -21.10
N GLY A 5 -5.05 -2.35 -20.68
CA GLY A 5 -4.55 -3.41 -21.55
C GLY A 5 -3.34 -3.04 -22.41
N LYS A 6 -2.74 -1.86 -22.21
CA LYS A 6 -1.65 -1.38 -23.08
C LYS A 6 -0.28 -1.86 -22.67
N ARG A 7 -0.07 -2.11 -21.37
CA ARG A 7 1.23 -2.52 -20.84
C ARG A 7 1.14 -3.70 -19.89
N ALA A 8 2.20 -4.46 -19.89
CA ALA A 8 2.46 -5.47 -18.87
C ALA A 8 3.85 -5.24 -18.28
N PHE A 9 4.10 -5.76 -17.11
CA PHE A 9 5.43 -5.79 -16.55
C PHE A 9 5.79 -7.19 -16.04
N TRP A 10 7.08 -7.45 -16.05
CA TRP A 10 7.66 -8.65 -15.48
C TRP A 10 8.91 -8.29 -14.68
N ARG A 11 9.12 -8.98 -13.57
CA ARG A 11 10.31 -8.83 -12.73
C ARG A 11 11.23 -10.03 -12.92
N SER A 12 12.49 -9.76 -13.25
CA SER A 12 13.54 -10.77 -13.32
C SER A 12 14.02 -11.17 -11.91
N GLY A 13 14.64 -12.34 -11.79
CA GLY A 13 15.27 -12.77 -10.54
C GLY A 13 16.40 -11.84 -10.04
N SER A 14 16.98 -11.02 -10.92
CA SER A 14 17.98 -9.99 -10.56
C SER A 14 17.37 -8.68 -10.06
N GLY A 15 16.03 -8.60 -9.92
CA GLY A 15 15.33 -7.41 -9.48
C GLY A 15 15.01 -6.39 -10.58
N ARG A 16 15.48 -6.59 -11.82
CA ARG A 16 15.12 -5.70 -12.95
C ARG A 16 13.65 -5.84 -13.28
N VAL A 17 12.98 -4.72 -13.53
CA VAL A 17 11.60 -4.69 -13.98
C VAL A 17 11.58 -4.41 -15.47
N ILE A 18 10.96 -5.28 -16.25
CA ILE A 18 10.78 -5.14 -17.69
C ILE A 18 9.33 -4.74 -17.91
N VAL A 19 9.12 -3.58 -18.50
CA VAL A 19 7.80 -3.11 -18.95
C VAL A 19 7.69 -3.36 -20.44
N VAL A 20 6.60 -3.98 -20.86
CA VAL A 20 6.30 -4.32 -22.25
C VAL A 20 5.10 -3.49 -22.70
N ASP A 21 5.24 -2.79 -23.79
CA ASP A 21 4.13 -2.18 -24.53
C ASP A 21 3.44 -3.27 -25.37
N LEU A 22 2.20 -3.59 -25.04
CA LEU A 22 1.51 -4.73 -25.65
C LEU A 22 1.15 -4.55 -27.13
N PRO A 23 0.78 -3.34 -27.61
CA PRO A 23 0.54 -3.09 -29.04
C PRO A 23 1.81 -3.21 -29.90
N THR A 24 2.96 -2.78 -29.42
CA THR A 24 4.22 -2.71 -30.22
C THR A 24 5.22 -3.79 -29.83
N TYR A 25 5.07 -4.42 -28.66
CA TYR A 25 6.03 -5.34 -28.04
C TYR A 25 7.38 -4.68 -27.71
N GLU A 26 7.46 -3.37 -27.74
CA GLU A 26 8.62 -2.65 -27.25
C GLU A 26 8.81 -2.86 -25.76
N THR A 27 10.06 -3.01 -25.35
CA THR A 27 10.42 -3.26 -23.95
C THR A 27 11.25 -2.12 -23.38
N ARG A 28 11.01 -1.82 -22.10
CA ARG A 28 11.86 -0.92 -21.30
C ARG A 28 12.28 -1.65 -20.04
N VAL A 29 13.56 -1.54 -19.72
CA VAL A 29 14.12 -2.08 -18.48
C VAL A 29 14.23 -0.94 -17.48
N LEU A 30 13.47 -1.03 -16.39
CA LEU A 30 13.57 -0.10 -15.29
C LEU A 30 14.62 -0.61 -14.29
N PRO A 31 15.47 0.29 -13.74
CA PRO A 31 16.49 -0.09 -12.78
C PRO A 31 15.83 -0.44 -11.44
N GLY A 32 15.52 -1.72 -11.23
CA GLY A 32 14.97 -2.24 -9.99
C GLY A 32 16.05 -2.72 -9.03
N ALA A 33 15.70 -2.86 -7.76
CA ALA A 33 16.51 -3.54 -6.76
C ALA A 33 15.87 -4.89 -6.38
N PRO A 34 16.65 -5.88 -5.90
CA PRO A 34 16.10 -7.17 -5.46
C PRO A 34 15.04 -7.04 -4.35
N ALA A 35 15.16 -6.00 -3.53
CA ALA A 35 14.21 -5.70 -2.46
C ALA A 35 12.91 -5.02 -2.92
N ASP A 36 12.82 -4.56 -4.19
CA ASP A 36 11.60 -3.92 -4.70
C ASP A 36 10.47 -4.94 -4.82
N THR A 37 9.31 -4.61 -4.28
CA THR A 37 8.16 -5.51 -4.18
C THR A 37 6.84 -4.79 -4.50
N LEU A 38 5.76 -5.56 -4.57
CA LEU A 38 4.38 -5.05 -4.62
C LEU A 38 4.11 -4.08 -5.78
N PHE A 39 4.52 -4.45 -6.98
CA PHE A 39 4.39 -3.61 -8.18
C PHE A 39 2.95 -3.49 -8.69
N ARG A 40 2.52 -2.26 -9.02
CA ARG A 40 1.26 -1.99 -9.73
C ARG A 40 1.40 -0.84 -10.74
N LEU A 41 0.95 -1.09 -11.96
CA LEU A 41 0.82 -0.04 -12.98
C LEU A 41 -0.31 0.92 -12.62
N SER A 42 -0.12 2.21 -12.95
CA SER A 42 -1.21 3.19 -12.95
C SER A 42 -2.28 2.84 -13.99
N PRO A 43 -3.53 3.30 -13.84
CA PRO A 43 -4.59 3.05 -14.80
C PRO A 43 -4.25 3.44 -16.25
N ASP A 44 -3.55 4.56 -16.47
CA ASP A 44 -3.10 5.05 -17.77
C ASP A 44 -1.78 4.41 -18.25
N SER A 45 -1.20 3.51 -17.47
CA SER A 45 0.07 2.81 -17.75
C SER A 45 1.31 3.72 -17.82
N SER A 46 1.23 4.98 -17.39
CA SER A 46 2.38 5.90 -17.42
C SER A 46 3.36 5.71 -16.25
N GLN A 47 2.86 5.21 -15.13
CA GLN A 47 3.59 5.04 -13.88
C GLN A 47 3.58 3.58 -13.40
N LEU A 48 4.63 3.19 -12.68
CA LEU A 48 4.68 1.92 -11.95
C LEU A 48 4.96 2.19 -10.47
N ALA A 49 3.99 1.94 -9.60
CA ALA A 49 4.18 2.01 -8.15
C ALA A 49 4.80 0.72 -7.62
N PHE A 50 5.59 0.83 -6.56
CA PHE A 50 6.24 -0.29 -5.88
C PHE A 50 6.64 0.10 -4.45
N VAL A 51 7.00 -0.89 -3.65
CA VAL A 51 7.56 -0.68 -2.31
C VAL A 51 9.05 -1.04 -2.31
N ARG A 52 9.86 -0.16 -1.73
CA ARG A 52 11.30 -0.34 -1.48
C ARG A 52 11.64 0.13 -0.08
N ASP A 53 12.33 -0.71 0.69
CA ASP A 53 12.76 -0.40 2.05
C ASP A 53 11.62 0.15 2.93
N HIS A 54 10.45 -0.52 2.87
CA HIS A 54 9.20 -0.16 3.56
C HIS A 54 8.59 1.19 3.17
N ASP A 55 9.06 1.84 2.11
CA ASP A 55 8.48 3.05 1.56
C ASP A 55 7.82 2.84 0.21
N LEU A 56 6.81 3.65 -0.04
CA LEU A 56 6.10 3.71 -1.31
C LEU A 56 6.88 4.58 -2.30
N TRP A 57 7.03 4.08 -3.52
CA TRP A 57 7.72 4.71 -4.64
C TRP A 57 6.87 4.63 -5.91
N SER A 58 7.15 5.50 -6.85
CA SER A 58 6.66 5.37 -8.23
C SER A 58 7.79 5.59 -9.24
N TRP A 59 7.71 4.92 -10.39
CA TRP A 59 8.49 5.20 -11.58
C TRP A 59 7.64 5.84 -12.65
N ASP A 60 8.11 6.95 -13.20
CA ASP A 60 7.70 7.42 -14.52
C ASP A 60 8.34 6.51 -15.58
N ILE A 61 7.51 5.72 -16.26
CA ILE A 61 7.98 4.72 -17.24
C ILE A 61 8.57 5.42 -18.46
N GLY A 62 8.03 6.58 -18.85
CA GLY A 62 8.53 7.38 -19.97
C GLY A 62 9.88 7.98 -19.70
N ALA A 63 10.03 8.64 -18.56
CA ALA A 63 11.27 9.31 -18.15
C ALA A 63 12.32 8.37 -17.55
N GLY A 64 11.92 7.15 -17.11
CA GLY A 64 12.80 6.20 -16.41
C GLY A 64 13.25 6.69 -15.03
N LYS A 65 12.47 7.59 -14.40
CA LYS A 65 12.81 8.21 -13.12
C LYS A 65 11.91 7.71 -12.00
N ALA A 66 12.53 7.38 -10.86
CA ALA A 66 11.82 7.02 -9.64
C ALA A 66 11.60 8.24 -8.75
N GLN A 67 10.45 8.30 -8.09
CA GLN A 67 10.11 9.23 -7.02
C GLN A 67 9.79 8.45 -5.74
N ARG A 68 10.44 8.80 -4.63
CA ARG A 68 10.09 8.31 -3.30
C ARG A 68 8.92 9.13 -2.76
N LEU A 69 7.80 8.47 -2.48
CA LEU A 69 6.56 9.10 -2.05
C LEU A 69 6.45 9.20 -0.52
N THR A 70 6.97 8.21 0.21
CA THR A 70 7.06 8.20 1.68
C THR A 70 8.52 8.12 2.13
N LYS A 71 8.83 8.43 3.41
CA LYS A 71 10.22 8.56 3.85
C LYS A 71 10.49 8.03 5.26
N ASP A 72 9.49 7.50 5.91
CA ASP A 72 9.55 7.04 7.31
C ASP A 72 9.51 5.52 7.45
N GLY A 73 9.61 4.80 6.32
CA GLY A 73 9.66 3.35 6.28
C GLY A 73 10.80 2.76 7.13
N SER A 74 10.48 1.73 7.90
CA SER A 74 11.41 1.00 8.77
C SER A 74 10.91 -0.41 9.04
N ASP A 75 11.63 -1.20 9.83
CA ASP A 75 11.20 -2.54 10.23
C ASP A 75 9.83 -2.55 10.94
N THR A 76 9.45 -1.44 11.55
CA THR A 76 8.17 -1.30 12.27
C THR A 76 7.18 -0.38 11.60
N ILE A 77 7.60 0.43 10.64
CA ILE A 77 6.73 1.33 9.88
C ILE A 77 6.71 0.92 8.42
N LYS A 78 5.54 0.56 7.93
CA LYS A 78 5.36 0.06 6.57
C LYS A 78 4.40 0.96 5.80
N ASN A 79 4.85 1.45 4.66
CA ASN A 79 4.06 2.27 3.75
C ASN A 79 3.69 1.46 2.50
N GLY A 80 2.39 1.23 2.27
CA GLY A 80 1.89 0.49 1.12
C GLY A 80 2.06 -1.04 1.20
N THR A 81 2.63 -1.56 2.29
CA THR A 81 2.63 -3.00 2.62
C THR A 81 1.72 -3.21 3.81
N LEU A 82 0.89 -4.24 3.76
CA LEU A 82 -0.01 -4.57 4.86
C LEU A 82 0.74 -5.25 6.01
N SER A 83 0.37 -4.92 7.26
CA SER A 83 0.78 -5.66 8.44
C SER A 83 0.18 -7.07 8.41
N TRP A 84 0.71 -7.98 9.24
CA TRP A 84 0.25 -9.37 9.24
C TRP A 84 -1.27 -9.50 9.45
N VAL A 85 -1.84 -8.80 10.44
CA VAL A 85 -3.27 -8.86 10.71
C VAL A 85 -4.11 -8.30 9.54
N TYR A 86 -3.64 -7.25 8.90
CA TYR A 86 -4.32 -6.69 7.73
C TYR A 86 -4.23 -7.61 6.53
N TRP A 87 -3.07 -8.20 6.28
CA TRP A 87 -2.87 -9.17 5.21
C TRP A 87 -3.74 -10.42 5.38
N GLU A 88 -3.71 -11.07 6.54
CA GLU A 88 -4.41 -12.33 6.79
C GLU A 88 -5.91 -12.12 6.99
N GLU A 89 -6.31 -11.20 7.90
CA GLU A 89 -7.67 -11.11 8.40
C GLU A 89 -8.54 -10.12 7.61
N VAL A 90 -7.98 -8.97 7.20
CA VAL A 90 -8.77 -7.88 6.64
C VAL A 90 -8.83 -7.93 5.11
N PHE A 91 -7.70 -8.19 4.46
CA PHE A 91 -7.58 -8.12 2.99
C PHE A 91 -7.42 -9.48 2.30
N GLY A 92 -7.65 -10.60 3.00
CA GLY A 92 -7.72 -11.94 2.40
C GLY A 92 -6.43 -12.35 1.70
N ARG A 93 -5.30 -12.24 2.39
CA ARG A 93 -3.95 -12.60 1.95
C ARG A 93 -3.42 -11.78 0.78
N GLN A 94 -3.76 -10.50 0.73
CA GLN A 94 -3.17 -9.54 -0.20
C GLN A 94 -2.13 -8.70 0.53
N ASP A 95 -0.91 -8.61 -0.02
CA ASP A 95 0.19 -7.85 0.58
C ASP A 95 0.13 -6.35 0.26
N ILE A 96 -0.57 -5.97 -0.82
CA ILE A 96 -0.59 -4.61 -1.33
C ILE A 96 -1.59 -3.76 -0.56
N GLY A 97 -1.07 -2.79 0.18
CA GLY A 97 -1.83 -1.81 0.94
C GLY A 97 -1.90 -0.43 0.26
N TYR A 98 -1.98 -0.37 -1.08
CA TYR A 98 -2.11 0.89 -1.79
C TYR A 98 -2.91 0.76 -3.09
N TRP A 99 -3.49 1.88 -3.55
CA TRP A 99 -4.42 1.94 -4.68
C TRP A 99 -4.20 3.23 -5.48
N TRP A 100 -4.02 3.08 -6.79
CA TRP A 100 -3.99 4.20 -7.73
C TRP A 100 -5.35 4.89 -7.82
N SER A 101 -5.35 6.23 -7.92
CA SER A 101 -6.54 6.97 -8.34
C SER A 101 -6.87 6.67 -9.81
N PRO A 102 -8.16 6.69 -10.21
CA PRO A 102 -8.56 6.45 -11.60
C PRO A 102 -7.88 7.37 -12.61
N ASP A 103 -7.55 8.62 -12.22
CA ASP A 103 -6.85 9.61 -13.04
C ASP A 103 -5.31 9.42 -13.06
N SER A 104 -4.78 8.39 -12.41
CA SER A 104 -3.35 8.05 -12.34
C SER A 104 -2.45 9.10 -11.67
N LYS A 105 -3.03 10.10 -10.98
CA LYS A 105 -2.27 11.21 -10.40
C LYS A 105 -1.93 11.03 -8.92
N SER A 106 -2.60 10.12 -8.22
CA SER A 106 -2.39 9.92 -6.78
C SER A 106 -2.48 8.46 -6.41
N ILE A 107 -1.90 8.13 -5.25
CA ILE A 107 -1.97 6.81 -4.63
C ILE A 107 -2.50 6.99 -3.21
N ALA A 108 -3.61 6.33 -2.90
CA ALA A 108 -4.04 6.12 -1.53
C ALA A 108 -3.29 4.89 -0.98
N PHE A 109 -2.79 4.96 0.24
CA PHE A 109 -2.03 3.86 0.84
C PHE A 109 -2.25 3.76 2.34
N LEU A 110 -2.08 2.58 2.89
CA LEU A 110 -2.03 2.35 4.33
C LEU A 110 -0.58 2.47 4.82
N ARG A 111 -0.42 3.26 5.89
CA ARG A 111 0.78 3.30 6.71
C ARG A 111 0.49 2.54 7.98
N SER A 112 1.24 1.47 8.23
CA SER A 112 1.12 0.65 9.44
C SER A 112 2.30 0.94 10.36
N ASP A 113 2.02 1.31 11.62
CA ASP A 113 3.01 1.36 12.68
C ASP A 113 2.83 0.13 13.59
N GLU A 114 3.78 -0.79 13.50
CA GLU A 114 3.81 -2.04 14.26
C GLU A 114 4.73 -1.96 15.49
N SER A 115 5.25 -0.79 15.85
CA SER A 115 6.22 -0.63 16.93
C SER A 115 5.75 -1.18 18.28
N MET A 116 4.43 -1.06 18.55
CA MET A 116 3.78 -1.54 19.77
C MET A 116 3.23 -2.97 19.66
N VAL A 117 3.32 -3.59 18.49
CA VAL A 117 2.82 -4.96 18.27
C VAL A 117 3.82 -5.96 18.81
N THR A 118 3.33 -6.94 19.58
CA THR A 118 4.17 -8.00 20.14
C THR A 118 4.88 -8.79 19.05
N GLU A 119 6.20 -8.90 19.15
CA GLU A 119 6.99 -9.78 18.30
C GLU A 119 6.91 -11.22 18.80
N MET A 120 6.40 -12.11 17.98
CA MET A 120 6.35 -13.54 18.24
C MET A 120 7.52 -14.24 17.54
N THR A 121 8.09 -15.22 18.20
CA THR A 121 9.17 -16.06 17.66
C THR A 121 8.69 -17.47 17.49
N TYR A 122 8.88 -18.04 16.31
CA TYR A 122 8.60 -19.44 16.02
C TYR A 122 9.68 -20.06 15.13
N MET A 123 9.72 -21.37 15.05
CA MET A 123 10.76 -22.09 14.34
C MET A 123 10.28 -22.50 12.96
N ASP A 124 11.10 -22.21 11.94
CA ASP A 124 10.92 -22.71 10.59
C ASP A 124 11.73 -24.00 10.41
N PHE A 125 11.04 -25.12 10.24
CA PHE A 125 11.64 -26.43 10.08
C PHE A 125 11.81 -26.85 8.60
N ARG A 126 11.48 -25.99 7.64
CA ARG A 126 11.61 -26.32 6.22
C ARG A 126 13.07 -26.44 5.74
N PRO A 127 14.02 -25.58 6.19
CA PRO A 127 15.43 -25.79 5.86
C PRO A 127 16.01 -26.94 6.65
N GLU A 128 17.11 -27.55 6.13
CA GLU A 128 17.84 -28.64 6.79
C GLU A 128 18.25 -28.27 8.23
N VAL A 129 18.71 -27.02 8.43
CA VAL A 129 18.96 -26.47 9.76
C VAL A 129 17.81 -25.52 10.10
N PRO A 130 17.00 -25.82 11.14
CA PRO A 130 15.90 -24.97 11.54
C PRO A 130 16.35 -23.55 11.88
N ARG A 131 15.53 -22.55 11.53
CA ARG A 131 15.79 -21.14 11.83
C ARG A 131 14.64 -20.50 12.58
N LEU A 132 14.96 -19.49 13.39
CA LEU A 132 13.95 -18.68 14.06
C LEU A 132 13.37 -17.66 13.08
N ILE A 133 12.04 -17.57 13.05
CA ILE A 133 11.30 -16.51 12.38
C ILE A 133 10.70 -15.61 13.44
N LYS A 134 10.86 -14.30 13.26
CA LYS A 134 10.23 -13.27 14.08
C LYS A 134 9.10 -12.63 13.27
N GLN A 135 7.95 -12.53 13.88
CA GLN A 135 6.75 -11.96 13.26
C GLN A 135 6.02 -11.09 14.27
N ARG A 136 5.75 -9.84 13.90
CA ARG A 136 4.85 -9.00 14.68
C ARG A 136 3.42 -9.51 14.48
N TYR A 137 2.86 -10.02 15.56
CA TYR A 137 1.59 -10.73 15.55
C TYR A 137 0.73 -10.29 16.74
N PRO A 138 -0.35 -9.51 16.51
CA PRO A 138 -1.25 -9.12 17.58
C PRO A 138 -2.17 -10.29 17.94
N LYS A 139 -1.89 -10.97 19.05
CA LYS A 139 -2.83 -11.96 19.61
C LYS A 139 -4.11 -11.28 20.11
N ALA A 140 -5.20 -12.04 20.18
CA ALA A 140 -6.44 -11.57 20.80
C ALA A 140 -6.18 -10.93 22.17
N GLY A 141 -6.70 -9.72 22.36
CA GLY A 141 -6.50 -8.94 23.58
C GLY A 141 -5.19 -8.13 23.65
N THR A 142 -4.27 -8.26 22.68
CA THR A 142 -3.04 -7.44 22.62
C THR A 142 -3.19 -6.24 21.70
N THR A 143 -2.15 -5.40 21.65
CA THR A 143 -2.14 -4.17 20.85
C THR A 143 -2.07 -4.46 19.36
N ASN A 144 -2.96 -3.85 18.58
CA ASN A 144 -2.93 -3.85 17.12
C ASN A 144 -1.90 -2.83 16.59
N PRO A 145 -1.48 -2.95 15.31
CA PRO A 145 -0.77 -1.87 14.64
C PRO A 145 -1.66 -0.62 14.54
N VAL A 146 -1.06 0.55 14.64
CA VAL A 146 -1.73 1.81 14.30
C VAL A 146 -1.69 1.98 12.80
N VAL A 147 -2.85 2.09 12.16
CA VAL A 147 -2.95 2.18 10.70
C VAL A 147 -3.61 3.49 10.29
N LEU A 148 -2.93 4.23 9.42
CA LEU A 148 -3.41 5.48 8.85
C LEU A 148 -3.58 5.36 7.34
N LEU A 149 -4.55 6.08 6.77
CA LEU A 149 -4.67 6.26 5.33
C LEU A 149 -3.97 7.54 4.91
N GLY A 150 -2.99 7.40 4.02
CA GLY A 150 -2.30 8.52 3.38
C GLY A 150 -2.66 8.60 1.89
N ILE A 151 -2.57 9.80 1.33
CA ILE A 151 -2.70 10.07 -0.09
C ILE A 151 -1.44 10.79 -0.56
N ALA A 152 -0.69 10.16 -1.47
CA ALA A 152 0.49 10.72 -2.10
C ALA A 152 0.17 11.13 -3.55
N THR A 153 0.48 12.37 -3.93
CA THR A 153 0.29 12.87 -5.29
C THR A 153 1.60 12.79 -6.07
N ILE A 154 1.54 12.26 -7.29
CA ILE A 154 2.71 12.12 -8.15
C ILE A 154 3.24 13.51 -8.55
N GLY A 155 4.56 13.70 -8.42
CA GLY A 155 5.21 14.99 -8.68
C GLY A 155 5.22 15.95 -7.50
N GLU A 156 4.44 15.70 -6.47
CA GLU A 156 4.38 16.53 -5.27
C GLU A 156 5.22 15.95 -4.12
N LYS A 157 5.44 16.77 -3.09
CA LYS A 157 6.12 16.37 -1.86
C LYS A 157 5.11 16.30 -0.72
N GLY A 158 5.27 15.31 0.14
CA GLY A 158 4.43 15.12 1.32
C GLY A 158 3.25 14.18 1.07
N VAL A 159 2.50 13.96 2.13
CA VAL A 159 1.34 13.05 2.18
C VAL A 159 0.17 13.81 2.80
N THR A 160 -0.98 13.75 2.18
CA THR A 160 -2.24 14.18 2.77
C THR A 160 -2.80 13.03 3.60
N TRP A 161 -2.95 13.24 4.91
CA TRP A 161 -3.47 12.22 5.82
C TRP A 161 -4.98 12.32 5.94
N ALA A 162 -5.66 11.17 5.85
CA ALA A 162 -7.10 11.09 6.02
C ALA A 162 -7.50 11.35 7.48
N LYS A 163 -8.58 12.12 7.67
CA LYS A 163 -9.20 12.40 8.97
C LYS A 163 -10.59 11.75 8.99
N THR A 164 -10.71 10.64 9.69
CA THR A 164 -11.93 9.81 9.73
C THR A 164 -12.46 9.69 11.16
N GLY A 165 -12.88 10.83 11.73
CA GLY A 165 -13.40 10.89 13.10
C GLY A 165 -12.32 10.93 14.16
N GLU A 166 -12.48 10.17 15.24
CA GLU A 166 -11.45 10.04 16.28
C GLU A 166 -10.27 9.24 15.71
N GLU A 167 -9.11 9.84 15.73
CA GLU A 167 -7.88 9.23 15.20
C GLU A 167 -7.03 8.60 16.31
N PRO A 168 -6.34 7.49 16.00
CA PRO A 168 -6.49 6.66 14.81
C PRO A 168 -7.70 5.73 14.91
N ALA A 169 -8.37 5.44 13.78
CA ALA A 169 -9.39 4.39 13.75
C ALA A 169 -8.79 3.03 14.11
N GLU A 170 -9.51 2.19 14.86
CA GLU A 170 -8.98 0.88 15.24
C GLU A 170 -8.65 0.01 14.01
N TYR A 171 -9.56 0.00 13.01
CA TYR A 171 -9.32 -0.68 11.75
C TYR A 171 -9.79 0.16 10.58
N ILE A 172 -8.97 0.24 9.52
CA ILE A 172 -9.36 0.68 8.19
C ILE A 172 -9.59 -0.57 7.35
N VAL A 173 -10.84 -0.99 7.20
CA VAL A 173 -11.16 -2.28 6.58
C VAL A 173 -11.31 -2.23 5.07
N ARG A 174 -11.57 -1.05 4.50
CA ARG A 174 -11.60 -0.82 3.04
C ARG A 174 -11.19 0.60 2.70
N ALA A 175 -10.47 0.73 1.61
CA ALA A 175 -10.19 2.01 0.98
C ALA A 175 -10.37 1.86 -0.54
N LYS A 176 -11.16 2.73 -1.15
CA LYS A 176 -11.43 2.69 -2.59
C LYS A 176 -11.63 4.10 -3.14
N TRP A 177 -10.93 4.42 -4.21
CA TRP A 177 -11.16 5.67 -4.93
C TRP A 177 -12.57 5.75 -5.52
N LEU A 178 -13.18 6.93 -5.45
CA LEU A 178 -14.36 7.23 -6.25
C LEU A 178 -13.95 7.41 -7.72
N PRO A 179 -14.86 7.14 -8.68
CA PRO A 179 -14.54 7.27 -10.11
C PRO A 179 -14.04 8.66 -10.53
N THR A 180 -14.45 9.70 -9.82
CA THR A 180 -14.06 11.10 -10.03
C THR A 180 -12.63 11.42 -9.59
N SER A 181 -11.96 10.53 -8.85
CA SER A 181 -10.59 10.70 -8.33
C SER A 181 -10.38 11.84 -7.32
N ASP A 182 -11.43 12.50 -6.91
CA ASP A 182 -11.40 13.59 -5.93
C ASP A 182 -11.49 13.11 -4.48
N ARG A 183 -12.01 11.91 -4.26
CA ARG A 183 -12.24 11.33 -2.93
C ARG A 183 -11.89 9.85 -2.86
N VAL A 184 -11.55 9.43 -1.64
CA VAL A 184 -11.42 8.02 -1.26
C VAL A 184 -12.57 7.65 -0.33
N SER A 185 -13.30 6.60 -0.68
CA SER A 185 -14.24 5.92 0.20
C SER A 185 -13.45 5.08 1.20
N VAL A 186 -13.65 5.32 2.49
CA VAL A 186 -12.95 4.65 3.59
C VAL A 186 -13.97 4.04 4.53
N GLN A 187 -13.82 2.78 4.85
CA GLN A 187 -14.60 2.11 5.88
C GLN A 187 -13.72 1.88 7.10
N THR A 188 -14.18 2.36 8.24
CA THR A 188 -13.52 2.15 9.54
C THR A 188 -14.38 1.27 10.42
N LEU A 189 -13.73 0.43 11.22
CA LEU A 189 -14.37 -0.50 12.13
C LEU A 189 -13.76 -0.32 13.52
N ASN A 190 -14.61 -0.34 14.55
CA ASN A 190 -14.13 -0.30 15.92
C ASN A 190 -13.63 -1.68 16.39
N ARG A 191 -13.01 -1.73 17.57
CA ARG A 191 -12.39 -2.94 18.15
C ARG A 191 -13.38 -4.08 18.35
N ASN A 192 -14.62 -3.76 18.75
CA ASN A 192 -15.64 -4.76 19.03
C ASN A 192 -16.35 -5.29 17.77
N HIS A 193 -16.08 -4.70 16.62
CA HIS A 193 -16.70 -5.04 15.33
C HIS A 193 -18.22 -4.84 15.29
N ASP A 194 -18.76 -3.96 16.13
CA ASP A 194 -20.19 -3.65 16.21
C ASP A 194 -20.56 -2.28 15.65
N ARG A 195 -19.52 -1.50 15.21
CA ARG A 195 -19.70 -0.21 14.54
C ARG A 195 -18.79 -0.08 13.33
N LEU A 196 -19.39 0.06 12.16
CA LEU A 196 -18.71 0.33 10.89
C LEU A 196 -19.15 1.68 10.37
N ASP A 197 -18.18 2.59 10.17
CA ASP A 197 -18.44 3.92 9.64
C ASP A 197 -17.91 4.02 8.19
N LEU A 198 -18.69 4.68 7.32
CA LEU A 198 -18.29 5.02 5.95
C LEU A 198 -17.96 6.51 5.87
N TRP A 199 -16.80 6.81 5.32
CA TRP A 199 -16.28 8.15 5.11
C TRP A 199 -15.96 8.39 3.64
N PHE A 200 -16.15 9.63 3.17
CA PHE A 200 -15.57 10.10 1.92
C PHE A 200 -14.48 11.12 2.23
N VAL A 201 -13.24 10.73 2.02
CA VAL A 201 -12.05 11.53 2.31
C VAL A 201 -11.66 12.33 1.08
N ASP A 202 -11.60 13.64 1.21
CA ASP A 202 -11.16 14.55 0.15
C ASP A 202 -9.66 14.37 -0.13
N ARG A 203 -9.29 14.24 -1.40
CA ARG A 203 -7.92 13.99 -1.84
C ARG A 203 -6.95 15.09 -1.49
N ALA A 204 -7.37 16.34 -1.57
CA ALA A 204 -6.49 17.49 -1.41
C ALA A 204 -6.30 17.89 0.06
N THR A 205 -7.36 17.77 0.87
CA THR A 205 -7.37 18.25 2.26
C THR A 205 -7.25 17.14 3.29
N GLY A 206 -7.58 15.91 2.91
CA GLY A 206 -7.69 14.77 3.83
C GLY A 206 -8.94 14.79 4.71
N GLU A 207 -9.78 15.82 4.61
CA GLU A 207 -11.01 15.92 5.41
C GLU A 207 -11.99 14.80 5.03
N GLY A 208 -12.45 14.05 6.03
CA GLY A 208 -13.43 12.98 5.89
C GLY A 208 -14.84 13.48 6.18
N ALA A 209 -15.71 13.36 5.18
CA ALA A 209 -17.15 13.54 5.39
C ALA A 209 -17.76 12.19 5.82
N HIS A 210 -18.33 12.13 7.02
CA HIS A 210 -19.07 10.95 7.49
C HIS A 210 -20.33 10.75 6.65
N VAL A 211 -20.55 9.54 6.16
CA VAL A 211 -21.66 9.21 5.25
C VAL A 211 -22.72 8.39 5.97
N LEU A 212 -22.31 7.34 6.67
CA LEU A 212 -23.21 6.47 7.43
C LEU A 212 -22.44 5.64 8.46
N THR A 213 -23.17 5.16 9.45
CA THR A 213 -22.75 4.16 10.44
C THR A 213 -23.55 2.90 10.24
#